data_3286e70438b4655e2472f931546cd673
#
_entry.id   3286e70438b4655e2472f931546cd673
#
_cell.length_a   1.000
_cell.length_b   1.000
_cell.length_c   1.000
_cell.angle_alpha   90.00
_cell.angle_beta   90.00
_cell.angle_gamma   90.00
#
_symmetry.space_group_name_H-M   'P 1'
#
loop_
_entity.id
_entity.type
_entity.pdbx_description
1 polymer ?
#
loop_
_entity_poly.entity_id
_entity_poly.type
_entity_poly.pdbx_seq_one_letter_code
_entity_poly.pdbx_strand_id
1 'polypeptide(L)'
;AIANALRAILPANVAYAITRWKNIARSMFYFWVARAYPAIFKRSLRVDARKHLGTDFPVDEHFSPRYKPWDERLCIVPDGDLFDALRDGRASIVTDRIVRFDESGVHLESGQHIAADLIVMATGLRMSLLTGVTLTVDDAPLDISAQLVYKGMMLSNLPNFAMSVGYTNASWTLKSDLIAQHVCRLLTLMRSRGYAQVTPRRDPAMPGSSVFEFTSGYVQRAQAILPKQGTAAPWRLYQNYVKDL
;
A
#
# COMPACT_ATOMS: atom_id res chain seq x y z
N ALA A 1 -0.62 -15.10 -19.99
CA ALA A 1 -0.19 -16.36 -20.64
C ALA A 1 -0.40 -17.58 -19.73
N ILE A 2 0.32 -17.72 -18.59
CA ILE A 2 0.28 -18.95 -17.74
C ILE A 2 -1.14 -19.27 -17.23
N ALA A 3 -1.89 -18.25 -16.73
CA ALA A 3 -3.25 -18.47 -16.22
C ALA A 3 -4.22 -19.00 -17.30
N ASN A 4 -4.08 -18.53 -18.53
CA ASN A 4 -4.92 -19.00 -19.64
C ASN A 4 -4.56 -20.43 -20.06
N ALA A 5 -3.26 -20.77 -20.09
CA ALA A 5 -2.81 -22.12 -20.33
C ALA A 5 -3.32 -23.12 -19.28
N LEU A 6 -3.24 -22.74 -17.99
CA LEU A 6 -3.77 -23.56 -16.91
C LEU A 6 -5.30 -23.77 -17.01
N ARG A 7 -6.06 -22.73 -17.37
CA ARG A 7 -7.51 -22.82 -17.54
C ARG A 7 -7.92 -23.69 -18.74
N ALA A 8 -7.07 -23.82 -19.74
CA ALA A 8 -7.33 -24.69 -20.89
C ALA A 8 -7.14 -26.18 -20.58
N ILE A 9 -6.38 -26.52 -19.52
CA ILE A 9 -5.98 -27.91 -19.25
C ILE A 9 -6.59 -28.44 -17.94
N LEU A 10 -6.85 -27.53 -16.95
CA LEU A 10 -7.27 -27.90 -15.61
C LEU A 10 -8.68 -27.39 -15.29
N PRO A 11 -9.41 -28.04 -14.37
CA PRO A 11 -10.65 -27.50 -13.82
C PRO A 11 -10.45 -26.07 -13.29
N ALA A 12 -11.47 -25.22 -13.45
CA ALA A 12 -11.38 -23.78 -13.18
C ALA A 12 -10.90 -23.44 -11.75
N ASN A 13 -11.39 -24.20 -10.76
CA ASN A 13 -10.98 -24.04 -9.35
C ASN A 13 -9.51 -24.38 -9.11
N VAL A 14 -8.99 -25.41 -9.76
CA VAL A 14 -7.58 -25.85 -9.66
C VAL A 14 -6.67 -24.83 -10.35
N ALA A 15 -7.02 -24.42 -11.58
CA ALA A 15 -6.29 -23.38 -12.32
C ALA A 15 -6.26 -22.05 -11.55
N TYR A 16 -7.38 -21.67 -10.92
CA TYR A 16 -7.45 -20.49 -10.06
C TYR A 16 -6.53 -20.63 -8.84
N ALA A 17 -6.59 -21.75 -8.11
CA ALA A 17 -5.79 -21.96 -6.92
C ALA A 17 -4.28 -21.91 -7.23
N ILE A 18 -3.82 -22.60 -8.28
CA ILE A 18 -2.43 -22.59 -8.70
C ILE A 18 -1.98 -21.17 -9.09
N THR A 19 -2.81 -20.47 -9.87
CA THR A 19 -2.50 -19.09 -10.29
C THR A 19 -2.42 -18.15 -9.11
N ARG A 20 -3.35 -18.26 -8.16
CA ARG A 20 -3.40 -17.45 -6.93
C ARG A 20 -2.14 -17.68 -6.08
N TRP A 21 -1.83 -18.93 -5.74
CA TRP A 21 -0.66 -19.26 -4.92
C TRP A 21 0.67 -18.89 -5.58
N LYS A 22 0.79 -19.12 -6.88
CA LYS A 22 1.96 -18.66 -7.65
C LYS A 22 2.15 -17.14 -7.54
N ASN A 23 1.07 -16.36 -7.67
CA ASN A 23 1.15 -14.90 -7.59
C ASN A 23 1.45 -14.42 -6.16
N ILE A 24 0.89 -15.07 -5.14
CA ILE A 24 1.20 -14.79 -3.74
C ILE A 24 2.69 -15.05 -3.47
N ALA A 25 3.17 -16.25 -3.81
CA ALA A 25 4.58 -16.63 -3.61
C ALA A 25 5.54 -15.67 -4.33
N ARG A 26 5.20 -15.30 -5.58
CA ARG A 26 5.98 -14.33 -6.34
C ARG A 26 6.03 -12.96 -5.66
N SER A 27 4.88 -12.43 -5.22
CA SER A 27 4.83 -11.11 -4.55
C SER A 27 5.62 -11.12 -3.25
N MET A 28 5.49 -12.18 -2.45
CA MET A 28 6.25 -12.34 -1.20
C MET A 28 7.76 -12.46 -1.46
N PHE A 29 8.16 -13.19 -2.49
CA PHE A 29 9.56 -13.35 -2.88
C PHE A 29 10.17 -12.01 -3.33
N TYR A 30 9.49 -11.27 -4.22
CA TYR A 30 9.95 -9.95 -4.66
C TYR A 30 10.08 -8.97 -3.50
N PHE A 31 9.11 -8.93 -2.61
CA PHE A 31 9.16 -8.11 -1.41
C PHE A 31 10.35 -8.49 -0.51
N TRP A 32 10.55 -9.79 -0.28
CA TRP A 32 11.67 -10.28 0.51
C TRP A 32 13.02 -9.91 -0.11
N VAL A 33 13.21 -10.13 -1.41
CA VAL A 33 14.45 -9.75 -2.13
C VAL A 33 14.70 -8.25 -2.01
N ALA A 34 13.68 -7.44 -2.21
CA ALA A 34 13.81 -5.99 -2.16
C ALA A 34 14.21 -5.47 -0.76
N ARG A 35 13.72 -6.12 0.30
CA ARG A 35 14.04 -5.77 1.68
C ARG A 35 15.40 -6.34 2.13
N ALA A 36 15.72 -7.56 1.73
CA ALA A 36 16.97 -8.23 2.10
C ALA A 36 18.19 -7.70 1.31
N TYR A 37 17.97 -7.38 0.01
CA TYR A 37 19.02 -6.98 -0.92
C TYR A 37 18.67 -5.69 -1.68
N PRO A 38 18.45 -4.56 -0.97
CA PRO A 38 17.93 -3.33 -1.59
C PRO A 38 18.83 -2.76 -2.69
N ALA A 39 20.15 -2.89 -2.57
CA ALA A 39 21.09 -2.41 -3.58
C ALA A 39 20.98 -3.19 -4.89
N ILE A 40 20.87 -4.53 -4.81
CA ILE A 40 20.69 -5.41 -5.97
C ILE A 40 19.34 -5.11 -6.64
N PHE A 41 18.30 -4.98 -5.84
CA PHE A 41 16.96 -4.67 -6.35
C PHE A 41 16.91 -3.31 -7.05
N LYS A 42 17.47 -2.24 -6.46
CA LYS A 42 17.61 -0.92 -7.10
C LYS A 42 18.39 -1.00 -8.40
N ARG A 43 19.49 -1.77 -8.42
CA ARG A 43 20.27 -1.96 -9.64
C ARG A 43 19.46 -2.65 -10.75
N SER A 44 18.67 -3.68 -10.40
CA SER A 44 17.83 -4.36 -11.40
C SER A 44 16.78 -3.45 -12.02
N LEU A 45 16.15 -2.58 -11.21
CA LEU A 45 15.18 -1.58 -11.70
C LEU A 45 15.82 -0.56 -12.64
N ARG A 46 17.04 -0.08 -12.34
CA ARG A 46 17.76 0.84 -13.23
C ARG A 46 18.21 0.17 -14.53
N VAL A 47 18.63 -1.08 -14.45
CA VAL A 47 18.97 -1.86 -15.66
C VAL A 47 17.74 -2.04 -16.54
N ASP A 48 16.58 -2.28 -15.93
CA ASP A 48 15.33 -2.42 -16.67
C ASP A 48 14.89 -1.08 -17.30
N ALA A 49 14.98 0.03 -16.57
CA ALA A 49 14.74 1.36 -17.11
C ALA A 49 15.65 1.69 -18.30
N ARG A 50 16.97 1.35 -18.23
CA ARG A 50 17.91 1.54 -19.34
C ARG A 50 17.56 0.74 -20.57
N LYS A 51 17.01 -0.47 -20.41
CA LYS A 51 16.56 -1.27 -21.56
C LYS A 51 15.43 -0.61 -22.34
N HIS A 52 14.54 0.10 -21.62
CA HIS A 52 13.43 0.82 -22.24
C HIS A 52 13.82 2.17 -22.81
N LEU A 53 14.71 2.93 -22.13
CA LEU A 53 15.04 4.31 -22.46
C LEU A 53 16.29 4.46 -23.32
N GLY A 54 17.13 3.42 -23.42
CA GLY A 54 18.42 3.51 -24.12
C GLY A 54 19.57 3.97 -23.21
N THR A 55 20.80 3.97 -23.79
CA THR A 55 22.03 4.28 -23.05
C THR A 55 22.23 5.76 -22.76
N ASP A 56 21.65 6.61 -23.61
CA ASP A 56 21.86 8.06 -23.58
C ASP A 56 20.97 8.77 -22.57
N PHE A 57 19.94 8.10 -22.09
CA PHE A 57 19.04 8.65 -21.08
C PHE A 57 19.70 8.59 -19.68
N PRO A 58 19.69 9.69 -18.89
CA PRO A 58 20.35 9.79 -17.59
C PRO A 58 19.57 9.05 -16.47
N VAL A 59 19.44 7.74 -16.57
CA VAL A 59 18.67 6.88 -15.65
C VAL A 59 19.13 7.03 -14.20
N ASP A 60 20.44 7.21 -13.96
CA ASP A 60 20.94 7.32 -12.59
C ASP A 60 20.54 8.65 -11.92
N GLU A 61 20.31 9.71 -12.68
CA GLU A 61 19.82 10.98 -12.18
C GLU A 61 18.34 10.89 -11.81
N HIS A 62 17.51 10.33 -12.70
CA HIS A 62 16.05 10.39 -12.57
C HIS A 62 15.44 9.19 -11.84
N PHE A 63 16.10 8.02 -11.85
CA PHE A 63 15.56 6.77 -11.29
C PHE A 63 16.39 6.20 -10.12
N SER A 64 17.04 7.07 -9.33
CA SER A 64 17.83 6.70 -8.14
C SER A 64 17.28 7.32 -6.86
N PRO A 65 16.09 6.92 -6.39
CA PRO A 65 15.51 7.47 -5.17
C PRO A 65 16.42 7.19 -3.95
N ARG A 66 16.45 8.13 -2.98
CA ARG A 66 17.28 8.03 -1.77
C ARG A 66 16.79 6.95 -0.80
N TYR A 67 15.48 6.68 -0.77
CA TYR A 67 14.87 5.66 0.10
C TYR A 67 15.10 4.23 -0.44
N LYS A 68 14.93 3.23 0.44
CA LYS A 68 14.98 1.82 0.05
C LYS A 68 13.64 1.38 -0.53
N PRO A 69 13.61 0.34 -1.38
CA PRO A 69 12.37 -0.24 -1.86
C PRO A 69 11.44 -0.62 -0.70
N TRP A 70 10.17 -0.22 -0.78
CA TRP A 70 9.14 -0.35 0.26
C TRP A 70 9.36 0.42 1.57
N ASP A 71 10.34 1.31 1.68
CA ASP A 71 10.28 2.38 2.69
C ASP A 71 9.21 3.40 2.28
N GLU A 72 9.04 3.57 0.97
CA GLU A 72 7.91 4.24 0.36
C GLU A 72 7.26 3.33 -0.67
N ARG A 73 6.10 3.72 -1.20
CA ARG A 73 5.37 2.87 -2.12
C ARG A 73 6.11 2.69 -3.44
N LEU A 74 6.31 1.44 -3.86
CA LEU A 74 6.82 1.13 -5.19
C LEU A 74 5.66 1.18 -6.19
N CYS A 75 5.69 2.13 -7.12
CA CYS A 75 4.75 2.23 -8.22
C CYS A 75 5.23 1.40 -9.41
N ILE A 76 4.29 0.79 -10.12
CA ILE A 76 4.55 -0.04 -11.30
C ILE A 76 3.89 0.63 -12.50
N VAL A 77 4.62 0.69 -13.63
CA VAL A 77 4.09 1.09 -14.94
C VAL A 77 3.98 -0.20 -15.77
N PRO A 78 2.81 -0.88 -15.80
CA PRO A 78 2.71 -2.26 -16.29
C PRO A 78 3.09 -2.43 -17.75
N ASP A 79 2.70 -1.50 -18.60
CA ASP A 79 2.89 -1.57 -20.06
C ASP A 79 4.05 -0.69 -20.55
N GLY A 80 4.77 -0.04 -19.64
CA GLY A 80 5.93 0.79 -19.96
C GLY A 80 5.60 2.16 -20.56
N ASP A 81 4.35 2.59 -20.52
CA ASP A 81 3.84 3.82 -21.16
C ASP A 81 4.68 5.07 -20.85
N LEU A 82 5.15 5.21 -19.61
CA LEU A 82 6.04 6.31 -19.20
C LEU A 82 7.37 6.27 -19.97
N PHE A 83 7.97 5.08 -20.07
CA PHE A 83 9.25 4.91 -20.78
C PHE A 83 9.09 5.16 -22.29
N ASP A 84 7.98 4.72 -22.87
CA ASP A 84 7.67 5.00 -24.27
C ASP A 84 7.45 6.51 -24.53
N ALA A 85 6.73 7.19 -23.65
CA ALA A 85 6.52 8.62 -23.75
C ALA A 85 7.84 9.43 -23.65
N LEU A 86 8.74 8.99 -22.76
CA LEU A 86 10.07 9.61 -22.61
C LEU A 86 10.97 9.37 -23.83
N ARG A 87 11.01 8.11 -24.33
CA ARG A 87 11.79 7.75 -25.51
C ARG A 87 11.33 8.47 -26.76
N ASP A 88 10.01 8.62 -26.91
CA ASP A 88 9.40 9.27 -28.08
C ASP A 88 9.43 10.81 -27.98
N GLY A 89 9.98 11.39 -26.92
CA GLY A 89 10.04 12.83 -26.69
C GLY A 89 8.70 13.50 -26.37
N ARG A 90 7.66 12.71 -26.08
CA ARG A 90 6.32 13.22 -25.68
C ARG A 90 6.24 13.62 -24.21
N ALA A 91 7.22 13.22 -23.41
CA ALA A 91 7.39 13.58 -22.00
C ALA A 91 8.87 13.84 -21.71
N SER A 92 9.12 14.61 -20.63
CA SER A 92 10.46 14.81 -20.07
C SER A 92 10.41 14.65 -18.55
N ILE A 93 11.56 14.34 -17.94
CA ILE A 93 11.72 14.31 -16.49
C ILE A 93 12.76 15.36 -16.10
N VAL A 94 12.46 16.12 -15.07
CA VAL A 94 13.40 17.02 -14.41
C VAL A 94 13.46 16.64 -12.94
N THR A 95 14.66 16.35 -12.44
CA THR A 95 14.89 16.00 -11.04
C THR A 95 15.53 17.16 -10.32
N ASP A 96 14.71 18.05 -9.77
CA ASP A 96 15.13 19.24 -9.06
C ASP A 96 14.09 19.68 -8.02
N ARG A 97 14.41 20.70 -7.24
CA ARG A 97 13.50 21.28 -6.24
C ARG A 97 12.78 22.48 -6.83
N ILE A 98 11.45 22.47 -6.66
CA ILE A 98 10.60 23.59 -7.04
C ILE A 98 10.80 24.71 -6.02
N VAL A 99 11.15 25.91 -6.49
CA VAL A 99 11.29 27.11 -5.66
C VAL A 99 10.00 27.92 -5.65
N ARG A 100 9.40 28.15 -6.81
CA ARG A 100 8.16 28.91 -6.95
C ARG A 100 7.44 28.60 -8.25
N PHE A 101 6.17 28.96 -8.28
CA PHE A 101 5.35 29.02 -9.49
C PHE A 101 5.10 30.47 -9.87
N ASP A 102 4.95 30.75 -11.16
CA ASP A 102 4.44 32.00 -11.68
C ASP A 102 3.51 31.78 -12.88
N GLU A 103 3.06 32.85 -13.52
CA GLU A 103 2.10 32.81 -14.63
C GLU A 103 2.64 32.05 -15.85
N SER A 104 3.94 31.89 -15.97
CA SER A 104 4.62 31.28 -17.12
C SER A 104 5.06 29.83 -16.85
N GLY A 105 5.03 29.36 -15.59
CA GLY A 105 5.45 28.00 -15.28
C GLY A 105 6.09 27.79 -13.89
N VAL A 106 7.13 26.99 -13.86
CA VAL A 106 7.77 26.48 -12.64
C VAL A 106 9.25 26.87 -12.61
N HIS A 107 9.70 27.49 -11.51
CA HIS A 107 11.11 27.80 -11.26
C HIS A 107 11.76 26.77 -10.34
N LEU A 108 12.93 26.33 -10.73
CA LEU A 108 13.70 25.30 -10.04
C LEU A 108 14.91 25.90 -9.30
N GLU A 109 15.44 25.14 -8.34
CA GLU A 109 16.61 25.56 -7.53
C GLU A 109 17.88 25.71 -8.39
N SER A 110 18.02 24.92 -9.45
CA SER A 110 19.09 25.04 -10.45
C SER A 110 19.05 26.35 -11.24
N GLY A 111 17.98 27.14 -11.14
CA GLY A 111 17.72 28.30 -11.96
C GLY A 111 16.97 27.99 -13.27
N GLN A 112 16.72 26.71 -13.59
CA GLN A 112 15.93 26.34 -14.74
C GLN A 112 14.48 26.80 -14.56
N HIS A 113 13.86 27.28 -15.66
CA HIS A 113 12.43 27.57 -15.74
C HIS A 113 11.77 26.58 -16.70
N ILE A 114 10.70 25.94 -16.23
CA ILE A 114 9.87 25.03 -17.03
C ILE A 114 8.59 25.79 -17.40
N ALA A 115 8.43 26.13 -18.67
CA ALA A 115 7.19 26.73 -19.15
C ALA A 115 6.05 25.72 -19.09
N ALA A 116 4.88 26.17 -18.63
CA ALA A 116 3.70 25.31 -18.50
C ALA A 116 2.41 26.14 -18.57
N ASP A 117 1.48 25.71 -19.43
CA ASP A 117 0.13 26.28 -19.51
C ASP A 117 -0.79 25.69 -18.44
N LEU A 118 -0.50 24.45 -18.00
CA LEU A 118 -1.25 23.72 -16.97
C LEU A 118 -0.30 23.01 -16.01
N ILE A 119 -0.50 23.22 -14.72
CA ILE A 119 0.27 22.56 -13.66
C ILE A 119 -0.65 21.63 -12.88
N VAL A 120 -0.32 20.34 -12.86
CA VAL A 120 -1.03 19.32 -12.07
C VAL A 120 -0.26 19.02 -10.79
N MET A 121 -0.84 19.38 -9.66
CA MET A 121 -0.26 19.14 -8.34
C MET A 121 -0.48 17.70 -7.89
N ALA A 122 0.54 16.87 -8.00
CA ALA A 122 0.53 15.46 -7.57
C ALA A 122 1.57 15.18 -6.46
N THR A 123 1.77 16.15 -5.55
CA THR A 123 2.84 16.18 -4.54
C THR A 123 2.55 15.37 -3.29
N GLY A 124 1.55 14.51 -3.30
CA GLY A 124 1.18 13.62 -2.21
C GLY A 124 -0.26 13.80 -1.73
N LEU A 125 -0.59 13.08 -0.67
CA LEU A 125 -1.95 12.96 -0.17
C LEU A 125 -2.05 13.51 1.27
N ARG A 126 -3.26 13.92 1.66
CA ARG A 126 -3.68 14.01 3.05
C ARG A 126 -4.53 12.78 3.36
N MET A 127 -3.94 11.85 4.10
CA MET A 127 -4.65 10.63 4.48
C MET A 127 -5.72 10.96 5.52
N SER A 128 -6.89 10.37 5.35
CA SER A 128 -7.98 10.41 6.34
C SER A 128 -8.65 9.05 6.36
N LEU A 129 -8.85 8.52 7.55
CA LEU A 129 -9.61 7.28 7.76
C LEU A 129 -11.06 7.68 8.11
N LEU A 130 -12.03 7.04 7.45
CA LEU A 130 -13.45 7.27 7.70
C LEU A 130 -13.87 8.76 7.58
N THR A 131 -13.41 9.43 6.52
CA THR A 131 -13.73 10.84 6.28
C THR A 131 -15.24 11.10 6.35
N GLY A 132 -15.63 12.08 7.18
CA GLY A 132 -17.03 12.47 7.37
C GLY A 132 -17.85 11.53 8.26
N VAL A 133 -17.23 10.51 8.87
CA VAL A 133 -17.88 9.58 9.81
C VAL A 133 -17.45 9.89 11.23
N THR A 134 -18.41 10.13 12.10
CA THR A 134 -18.20 10.20 13.55
C THR A 134 -18.60 8.86 14.15
N LEU A 135 -17.71 8.26 14.92
CA LEU A 135 -17.98 7.00 15.63
C LEU A 135 -18.35 7.31 17.09
N THR A 136 -19.46 6.74 17.53
CA THR A 136 -19.89 6.79 18.94
C THR A 136 -20.18 5.39 19.43
N VAL A 137 -19.91 5.12 20.69
CA VAL A 137 -20.27 3.88 21.39
C VAL A 137 -20.96 4.29 22.69
N ASP A 138 -22.22 3.86 22.86
CA ASP A 138 -23.05 4.24 24.01
C ASP A 138 -23.07 5.77 24.22
N ASP A 139 -23.34 6.51 23.15
CA ASP A 139 -23.37 7.98 23.05
C ASP A 139 -22.05 8.71 23.33
N ALA A 140 -20.98 7.99 23.63
CA ALA A 140 -19.67 8.57 23.82
C ALA A 140 -18.84 8.53 22.50
N PRO A 141 -18.18 9.63 22.10
CA PRO A 141 -17.33 9.65 20.91
C PRO A 141 -16.14 8.71 21.07
N LEU A 142 -15.86 7.93 20.02
CA LEU A 142 -14.71 7.03 19.97
C LEU A 142 -13.57 7.70 19.21
N ASP A 143 -12.44 7.90 19.89
CA ASP A 143 -11.19 8.32 19.24
C ASP A 143 -10.51 7.13 18.56
N ILE A 144 -10.49 7.14 17.22
CA ILE A 144 -9.87 6.09 16.40
C ILE A 144 -8.37 6.00 16.66
N SER A 145 -7.68 7.11 16.88
CA SER A 145 -6.23 7.15 17.07
C SER A 145 -5.77 6.46 18.37
N ALA A 146 -6.67 6.34 19.32
CA ALA A 146 -6.45 5.63 20.58
C ALA A 146 -6.69 4.10 20.46
N GLN A 147 -7.30 3.63 19.34
CA GLN A 147 -7.66 2.23 19.18
C GLN A 147 -6.54 1.40 18.57
N LEU A 148 -6.55 0.10 18.85
CA LEU A 148 -5.72 -0.89 18.16
C LEU A 148 -6.52 -1.60 17.08
N VAL A 149 -5.88 -1.89 15.95
CA VAL A 149 -6.47 -2.72 14.91
C VAL A 149 -6.36 -4.20 15.27
N TYR A 150 -7.47 -4.90 15.20
CA TYR A 150 -7.56 -6.35 15.40
C TYR A 150 -7.57 -7.05 14.03
N LYS A 151 -6.60 -7.93 13.79
CA LYS A 151 -6.41 -8.65 12.51
C LYS A 151 -6.41 -7.75 11.26
N GLY A 152 -6.18 -6.44 11.42
CA GLY A 152 -6.22 -5.44 10.34
C GLY A 152 -7.63 -5.12 9.82
N MET A 153 -8.71 -5.46 10.55
CA MET A 153 -10.07 -5.28 10.07
C MET A 153 -11.07 -4.72 11.08
N MET A 154 -10.84 -4.89 12.37
CA MET A 154 -11.69 -4.34 13.42
C MET A 154 -10.89 -3.40 14.30
N LEU A 155 -11.58 -2.55 15.07
CA LEU A 155 -10.98 -1.65 16.04
C LEU A 155 -11.28 -2.14 17.47
N SER A 156 -10.31 -2.00 18.36
CA SER A 156 -10.54 -2.29 19.77
C SER A 156 -11.70 -1.45 20.31
N ASN A 157 -12.48 -2.01 21.21
CA ASN A 157 -13.61 -1.36 21.88
C ASN A 157 -14.76 -0.85 20.98
N LEU A 158 -14.69 -1.07 19.68
CA LEU A 158 -15.77 -0.74 18.74
C LEU A 158 -16.58 -2.00 18.41
N PRO A 159 -17.84 -2.10 18.88
CA PRO A 159 -18.69 -3.27 18.64
C PRO A 159 -19.18 -3.32 17.20
N ASN A 160 -19.34 -4.54 16.70
CA ASN A 160 -19.99 -4.87 15.42
C ASN A 160 -19.43 -4.09 14.20
N PHE A 161 -18.17 -3.69 14.24
CA PHE A 161 -17.53 -2.92 13.19
C PHE A 161 -16.41 -3.74 12.53
N ALA A 162 -16.40 -3.75 11.21
CA ALA A 162 -15.28 -4.27 10.43
C ALA A 162 -15.05 -3.39 9.20
N MET A 163 -13.79 -3.23 8.83
CA MET A 163 -13.36 -2.47 7.64
C MET A 163 -12.39 -3.30 6.82
N SER A 164 -12.32 -3.05 5.54
CA SER A 164 -11.35 -3.71 4.65
C SER A 164 -10.20 -2.77 4.32
N VAL A 165 -9.01 -3.16 4.77
CA VAL A 165 -7.75 -2.50 4.42
C VAL A 165 -6.80 -3.54 3.85
N GLY A 166 -6.28 -3.28 2.64
CA GLY A 166 -5.42 -4.23 1.94
C GLY A 166 -3.98 -4.23 2.45
N TYR A 167 -3.17 -5.09 1.82
CA TYR A 167 -1.72 -5.10 2.05
C TYR A 167 -1.05 -3.87 1.46
N THR A 168 0.02 -3.42 2.09
CA THR A 168 0.87 -2.34 1.57
C THR A 168 1.92 -2.86 0.59
N ASN A 169 2.21 -4.16 0.63
CA ASN A 169 3.27 -4.84 -0.12
C ASN A 169 2.76 -5.91 -1.11
N ALA A 170 1.46 -6.06 -1.23
CA ALA A 170 0.80 -7.02 -2.12
C ALA A 170 -0.56 -6.48 -2.58
N SER A 171 -1.28 -7.28 -3.38
CA SER A 171 -2.63 -6.91 -3.83
C SER A 171 -3.59 -6.72 -2.65
N TRP A 172 -4.33 -5.64 -2.67
CA TRP A 172 -5.38 -5.32 -1.70
C TRP A 172 -6.45 -6.40 -1.61
N THR A 173 -6.81 -6.99 -2.76
CA THR A 173 -7.85 -8.03 -2.85
C THR A 173 -7.50 -9.28 -2.04
N LEU A 174 -6.21 -9.60 -1.87
CA LEU A 174 -5.79 -10.76 -1.07
C LEU A 174 -6.18 -10.60 0.41
N LYS A 175 -5.98 -9.42 0.97
CA LYS A 175 -6.35 -9.14 2.38
C LYS A 175 -7.85 -9.00 2.52
N SER A 176 -8.51 -8.30 1.59
CA SER A 176 -9.97 -8.12 1.58
C SER A 176 -10.72 -9.45 1.55
N ASP A 177 -10.21 -10.42 0.79
CA ASP A 177 -10.77 -11.77 0.72
C ASP A 177 -10.68 -12.51 2.08
N LEU A 178 -9.53 -12.43 2.76
CA LEU A 178 -9.37 -12.98 4.12
C LEU A 178 -10.29 -12.29 5.13
N ILE A 179 -10.42 -10.98 5.04
CA ILE A 179 -11.32 -10.20 5.90
C ILE A 179 -12.76 -10.64 5.67
N ALA A 180 -13.21 -10.72 4.42
CA ALA A 180 -14.57 -11.16 4.09
C ALA A 180 -14.87 -12.56 4.64
N GLN A 181 -13.95 -13.52 4.45
CA GLN A 181 -14.09 -14.86 4.99
C GLN A 181 -14.17 -14.87 6.52
N HIS A 182 -13.33 -14.07 7.19
CA HIS A 182 -13.36 -13.99 8.66
C HIS A 182 -14.67 -13.38 9.17
N VAL A 183 -15.13 -12.29 8.56
CA VAL A 183 -16.39 -11.63 8.92
C VAL A 183 -17.57 -12.57 8.70
N CYS A 184 -17.63 -13.30 7.59
CA CYS A 184 -18.69 -14.29 7.34
C CYS A 184 -18.70 -15.42 8.39
N ARG A 185 -17.52 -15.95 8.75
CA ARG A 185 -17.42 -16.95 9.85
C ARG A 185 -17.87 -16.39 11.18
N LEU A 186 -17.50 -15.14 11.48
CA LEU A 186 -17.90 -14.46 12.72
C LEU A 186 -19.41 -14.25 12.79
N LEU A 187 -20.03 -13.78 11.71
CA LEU A 187 -21.49 -13.62 11.63
C LEU A 187 -22.23 -14.96 11.75
N THR A 188 -21.70 -16.03 11.16
CA THR A 188 -22.25 -17.38 11.29
C THR A 188 -22.18 -17.86 12.74
N LEU A 189 -21.05 -17.64 13.42
CA LEU A 189 -20.88 -17.97 14.84
C LEU A 189 -21.85 -17.15 15.71
N MET A 190 -21.94 -15.84 15.48
CA MET A 190 -22.86 -14.99 16.24
C MET A 190 -24.30 -15.49 16.11
N ARG A 191 -24.74 -15.79 14.88
CA ARG A 191 -26.09 -16.32 14.62
C ARG A 191 -26.31 -17.67 15.31
N SER A 192 -25.37 -18.60 15.23
CA SER A 192 -25.50 -19.95 15.82
C SER A 192 -25.51 -19.94 17.36
N ARG A 193 -24.91 -18.91 17.96
CA ARG A 193 -24.80 -18.76 19.42
C ARG A 193 -25.78 -17.73 20.00
N GLY A 194 -26.58 -17.08 19.17
CA GLY A 194 -27.49 -16.02 19.60
C GLY A 194 -26.78 -14.76 20.11
N TYR A 195 -25.52 -14.52 19.67
CA TYR A 195 -24.80 -13.31 20.06
C TYR A 195 -25.24 -12.12 19.22
N ALA A 196 -25.68 -11.04 19.86
CA ALA A 196 -26.04 -9.79 19.20
C ALA A 196 -24.83 -8.87 18.98
N GLN A 197 -23.74 -9.08 19.71
CA GLN A 197 -22.60 -8.18 19.71
C GLN A 197 -21.27 -8.96 19.74
N VAL A 198 -20.29 -8.43 18.99
CA VAL A 198 -18.89 -8.81 19.07
C VAL A 198 -18.03 -7.57 19.16
N THR A 199 -17.10 -7.55 20.10
CA THR A 199 -16.20 -6.41 20.33
C THR A 199 -14.79 -6.92 20.60
N PRO A 200 -13.78 -6.55 19.79
CA PRO A 200 -12.40 -6.88 20.11
C PRO A 200 -11.98 -6.13 21.40
N ARG A 201 -11.62 -6.87 22.44
CA ARG A 201 -11.11 -6.32 23.69
C ARG A 201 -9.60 -6.45 23.76
N ARG A 202 -8.89 -5.31 23.86
CA ARG A 202 -7.44 -5.31 24.02
C ARG A 202 -7.05 -5.41 25.50
N ASP A 203 -5.88 -5.94 25.76
CA ASP A 203 -5.21 -5.75 27.04
C ASP A 203 -4.85 -4.25 27.18
N PRO A 204 -5.30 -3.55 28.23
CA PRO A 204 -4.93 -2.15 28.47
C PRO A 204 -3.42 -1.90 28.54
N ALA A 205 -2.63 -2.90 28.98
CA ALA A 205 -1.18 -2.82 29.05
C ALA A 205 -0.48 -2.98 27.71
N MET A 206 -1.19 -3.41 26.63
CA MET A 206 -0.57 -3.60 25.32
C MET A 206 -0.18 -2.27 24.68
N PRO A 207 1.12 -2.04 24.40
CA PRO A 207 1.56 -0.82 23.76
C PRO A 207 1.12 -0.77 22.30
N GLY A 208 0.77 0.42 21.84
CA GLY A 208 0.44 0.70 20.45
C GLY A 208 1.64 1.25 19.68
N SER A 209 1.80 0.82 18.44
CA SER A 209 2.77 1.36 17.47
C SER A 209 2.06 1.79 16.19
N SER A 210 2.76 2.50 15.28
CA SER A 210 2.18 2.92 14.00
C SER A 210 1.66 1.72 13.21
N VAL A 211 0.45 1.86 12.65
CA VAL A 211 -0.18 0.84 11.81
C VAL A 211 0.53 0.69 10.45
N PHE A 212 1.20 1.75 9.98
CA PHE A 212 2.00 1.74 8.76
C PHE A 212 3.45 2.10 9.06
N GLU A 213 4.37 1.27 8.55
CA GLU A 213 5.81 1.44 8.72
C GLU A 213 6.46 2.20 7.55
N PHE A 214 5.67 3.00 6.80
CA PHE A 214 6.18 3.82 5.70
C PHE A 214 6.83 5.11 6.19
N THR A 215 7.89 5.52 5.49
CA THR A 215 8.59 6.80 5.72
C THR A 215 8.03 7.95 4.90
N SER A 216 7.09 7.68 3.98
CA SER A 216 6.48 8.71 3.13
C SER A 216 5.79 9.80 3.94
N GLY A 217 5.96 11.05 3.53
CA GLY A 217 5.50 12.22 4.27
C GLY A 217 3.99 12.22 4.57
N TYR A 218 3.16 11.71 3.67
CA TYR A 218 1.72 11.65 3.89
C TYR A 218 1.32 10.63 4.99
N VAL A 219 2.05 9.53 5.13
CA VAL A 219 1.85 8.55 6.21
C VAL A 219 2.32 9.14 7.53
N GLN A 220 3.50 9.78 7.53
CA GLN A 220 4.04 10.41 8.75
C GLN A 220 3.07 11.48 9.30
N ARG A 221 2.51 12.32 8.43
CA ARG A 221 1.50 13.33 8.82
C ARG A 221 0.20 12.71 9.35
N ALA A 222 -0.15 11.52 8.90
CA ALA A 222 -1.39 10.85 9.30
C ALA A 222 -1.27 10.01 10.58
N GLN A 223 -0.08 9.77 11.10
CA GLN A 223 0.13 8.90 12.28
C GLN A 223 -0.67 9.34 13.52
N ALA A 224 -0.90 10.64 13.67
CA ALA A 224 -1.66 11.16 14.79
C ALA A 224 -3.17 10.87 14.74
N ILE A 225 -3.70 10.58 13.54
CA ILE A 225 -5.15 10.34 13.32
C ILE A 225 -5.48 8.89 12.98
N LEU A 226 -4.47 8.07 12.71
CA LEU A 226 -4.64 6.66 12.39
C LEU A 226 -4.67 5.80 13.66
N PRO A 227 -5.40 4.67 13.65
CA PRO A 227 -5.32 3.71 14.74
C PRO A 227 -3.91 3.14 14.84
N LYS A 228 -3.63 2.42 15.90
CA LYS A 228 -2.34 1.79 16.16
C LYS A 228 -2.43 0.30 15.96
N GLN A 229 -1.29 -0.35 15.80
CA GLN A 229 -1.18 -1.81 15.92
C GLN A 229 -0.52 -2.18 17.25
N GLY A 230 -0.83 -3.39 17.73
CA GLY A 230 -0.16 -3.94 18.91
C GLY A 230 1.16 -4.63 18.58
N THR A 231 1.80 -5.21 19.58
CA THR A 231 3.10 -5.86 19.46
C THR A 231 3.03 -7.33 19.07
N ALA A 232 1.89 -7.98 19.29
CA ALA A 232 1.68 -9.41 19.04
C ALA A 232 0.35 -9.68 18.32
N ALA A 233 0.21 -10.88 17.70
CA ALA A 233 -1.06 -11.35 17.17
C ALA A 233 -2.10 -11.44 18.30
N PRO A 234 -3.37 -11.15 18.02
CA PRO A 234 -3.99 -10.78 16.74
C PRO A 234 -3.95 -9.27 16.42
N TRP A 235 -3.22 -8.47 17.19
CA TRP A 235 -3.17 -7.02 17.10
C TRP A 235 -2.05 -6.47 16.23
N ARG A 236 -1.03 -7.32 15.91
CA ARG A 236 0.05 -6.94 15.02
C ARG A 236 -0.30 -7.25 13.56
N LEU A 237 0.01 -6.31 12.67
CA LEU A 237 -0.11 -6.47 11.22
C LEU A 237 1.22 -6.96 10.65
N TYR A 238 1.24 -8.21 10.19
CA TYR A 238 2.47 -8.80 9.64
C TYR A 238 2.72 -8.47 8.17
N GLN A 239 1.72 -7.90 7.48
CA GLN A 239 1.79 -7.65 6.04
C GLN A 239 2.22 -8.93 5.26
N ASN A 240 1.72 -10.08 5.70
CA ASN A 240 2.11 -11.39 5.20
C ASN A 240 0.89 -12.30 5.08
N TYR A 241 0.57 -12.70 3.84
CA TYR A 241 -0.63 -13.49 3.56
C TYR A 241 -0.68 -14.82 4.33
N VAL A 242 0.48 -15.52 4.43
CA VAL A 242 0.53 -16.83 5.12
C VAL A 242 0.32 -16.70 6.63
N LYS A 243 0.79 -15.61 7.23
CA LYS A 243 0.57 -15.33 8.67
C LYS A 243 -0.85 -14.84 8.98
N ASP A 244 -1.55 -14.35 7.96
CA ASP A 244 -2.91 -13.81 8.11
C ASP A 244 -4.00 -14.86 7.81
N LEU A 245 -3.66 -16.03 7.24
CA LEU A 245 -4.54 -17.18 7.07
C LEU A 245 -4.94 -17.76 8.43
#